data_585e83c5cd21e4950a1ecc953f6b6f6f
#
_entry.id   585e83c5cd21e4950a1ecc953f6b6f6f
#
_cell.length_a   1.000
_cell.length_b   1.000
_cell.length_c   1.000
_cell.angle_alpha   90.00
_cell.angle_beta   90.00
_cell.angle_gamma   90.00
#
_symmetry.space_group_name_H-M   'P 1'
#
loop_
_entity.id
_entity.type
_entity.pdbx_description
1 polymer ?
#
loop_
_entity_poly.entity_id
_entity_poly.type
_entity_poly.pdbx_seq_one_letter_code
_entity_poly.pdbx_strand_id
1 'polypeptide(L)'
;YFSKVENFERMSFHSNYEDLNWDIVEVVFICVQTPNNTKTNSVDTKFLESAISKIAELNNKDIIITVKSTIPPYEIENVCNNIGFDQNLITFNPEFLREGSAVYDFFNPDRIVLGGLNTDKTDKLKSLYKDFDAEIIITDPISSQLIKYLSNTYLPMRLSFVNEATRLSKYSGANLQDVLKGVGFDNRIGSHYFRPSPSWGGSCFPKDLVEVNNFYKDGDLNLPLISNIIKSNNEHLNWTVQQMLMLKNDNNLNKIYLVGAAFKEDTDDLRNSPTL
;
A
#
# COMPACT_ATOMS: atom_id res chain seq x y z
N TYR A 1 -9.99 7.90 19.02
CA TYR A 1 -8.57 7.50 18.99
C TYR A 1 -7.75 8.31 19.99
N PHE A 2 -7.75 9.62 19.89
CA PHE A 2 -6.90 10.52 20.70
C PHE A 2 -7.11 10.42 22.21
N SER A 3 -8.30 10.06 22.68
CA SER A 3 -8.59 9.88 24.11
C SER A 3 -7.86 8.69 24.77
N LYS A 4 -7.19 7.85 23.98
CA LYS A 4 -6.42 6.69 24.46
C LYS A 4 -4.91 6.88 24.33
N VAL A 5 -4.45 8.04 23.84
CA VAL A 5 -3.02 8.33 23.68
C VAL A 5 -2.47 8.86 25.00
N GLU A 6 -1.51 8.15 25.55
CA GLU A 6 -0.74 8.66 26.69
C GLU A 6 0.05 9.91 26.28
N ASN A 7 0.14 10.89 27.14
CA ASN A 7 0.82 12.17 26.89
C ASN A 7 0.20 12.98 25.71
N PHE A 8 -1.11 12.92 25.53
CA PHE A 8 -1.82 13.71 24.51
C PHE A 8 -1.54 15.22 24.64
N GLU A 9 -1.23 15.71 25.84
CA GLU A 9 -0.83 17.10 26.11
C GLU A 9 0.47 17.53 25.42
N ARG A 10 1.27 16.57 24.91
CA ARG A 10 2.47 16.86 24.11
C ARG A 10 2.19 17.01 22.63
N MET A 11 0.93 16.80 22.20
CA MET A 11 0.51 16.92 20.82
C MET A 11 -0.14 18.28 20.59
N SER A 12 0.18 18.89 19.46
CA SER A 12 -0.52 20.07 18.96
C SER A 12 -0.94 19.85 17.50
N PHE A 13 -2.05 20.47 17.10
CA PHE A 13 -2.60 20.37 15.75
C PHE A 13 -2.66 21.76 15.15
N HIS A 14 -2.06 21.90 13.98
CA HIS A 14 -1.97 23.16 13.25
C HIS A 14 -2.50 22.97 11.85
N SER A 15 -3.20 23.96 11.33
CA SER A 15 -3.69 23.98 9.94
C SER A 15 -2.72 24.67 8.99
N ASN A 16 -1.79 25.47 9.52
CA ASN A 16 -0.79 26.21 8.76
C ASN A 16 0.62 25.84 9.21
N TYR A 17 1.54 25.76 8.27
CA TYR A 17 2.96 25.47 8.55
C TYR A 17 3.63 26.59 9.35
N GLU A 18 3.18 27.84 9.18
CA GLU A 18 3.68 29.04 9.84
C GLU A 18 3.41 29.07 11.35
N ASP A 19 2.42 28.30 11.81
CA ASP A 19 2.06 28.22 13.24
C ASP A 19 3.03 27.32 14.03
N LEU A 20 3.92 26.61 13.32
CA LEU A 20 4.90 25.70 13.94
C LEU A 20 6.16 26.47 14.38
N ASN A 21 6.68 26.10 15.52
CA ASN A 21 8.02 26.55 15.93
C ASN A 21 9.10 25.68 15.26
N TRP A 22 9.54 26.07 14.09
CA TRP A 22 10.54 25.34 13.29
C TRP A 22 11.89 25.23 13.98
N ASP A 23 12.16 26.06 15.00
CA ASP A 23 13.43 26.02 15.75
C ASP A 23 13.61 24.75 16.58
N ILE A 24 12.54 24.07 16.93
CA ILE A 24 12.56 22.83 17.72
C ILE A 24 12.25 21.58 16.88
N VAL A 25 11.91 21.73 15.59
CA VAL A 25 11.61 20.60 14.72
C VAL A 25 12.92 19.88 14.35
N GLU A 26 12.97 18.58 14.58
CA GLU A 26 14.10 17.73 14.22
C GLU A 26 13.78 16.78 13.07
N VAL A 27 12.54 16.29 13.01
CA VAL A 27 12.07 15.33 12.01
C VAL A 27 10.70 15.73 11.52
N VAL A 28 10.49 15.69 10.21
CA VAL A 28 9.19 15.88 9.58
C VAL A 28 8.81 14.60 8.82
N PHE A 29 7.64 14.05 9.13
CA PHE A 29 7.05 12.95 8.35
C PHE A 29 6.04 13.51 7.37
N ILE A 30 6.27 13.28 6.08
CA ILE A 30 5.34 13.66 5.01
C ILE A 30 4.42 12.47 4.72
N CYS A 31 3.13 12.63 5.07
CA CYS A 31 2.11 11.60 4.95
C CYS A 31 0.96 12.09 4.05
N VAL A 32 1.30 12.71 2.92
CA VAL A 32 0.31 13.25 1.98
C VAL A 32 -0.22 12.15 1.05
N GLN A 33 -1.41 12.37 0.50
CA GLN A 33 -1.96 11.48 -0.51
C GLN A 33 -1.17 11.57 -1.82
N THR A 34 -1.07 10.43 -2.53
CA THR A 34 -0.43 10.28 -3.83
C THR A 34 -1.41 9.59 -4.79
N PRO A 35 -2.45 10.31 -5.26
CA PRO A 35 -3.47 9.71 -6.12
C PRO A 35 -2.92 9.44 -7.52
N ASN A 36 -3.50 8.46 -8.22
CA ASN A 36 -3.19 8.26 -9.63
C ASN A 36 -3.89 9.31 -10.48
N ASN A 37 -3.14 9.90 -11.38
CA ASN A 37 -3.69 10.72 -12.45
C ASN A 37 -4.29 9.80 -13.53
N THR A 38 -5.62 9.81 -13.65
CA THR A 38 -6.35 8.94 -14.59
C THR A 38 -6.03 9.20 -16.06
N LYS A 39 -5.48 10.37 -16.40
CA LYS A 39 -5.11 10.72 -17.78
C LYS A 39 -3.74 10.20 -18.18
N THR A 40 -2.80 10.23 -17.25
CA THR A 40 -1.41 9.81 -17.51
C THR A 40 -1.11 8.41 -16.98
N ASN A 41 -2.01 7.85 -16.15
CA ASN A 41 -1.78 6.61 -15.40
C ASN A 41 -0.50 6.66 -14.54
N SER A 42 -0.09 7.84 -14.09
CA SER A 42 1.06 8.05 -13.21
C SER A 42 0.62 8.66 -11.88
N VAL A 43 1.45 8.54 -10.86
CA VAL A 43 1.20 9.16 -9.56
C VAL A 43 1.16 10.71 -9.70
N ASP A 44 0.24 11.35 -8.99
CA ASP A 44 0.23 12.83 -8.86
C ASP A 44 1.03 13.22 -7.62
N THR A 45 2.18 13.83 -7.83
CA THR A 45 3.15 14.23 -6.79
C THR A 45 2.97 15.65 -6.27
N LYS A 46 1.99 16.41 -6.77
CA LYS A 46 1.81 17.83 -6.42
C LYS A 46 1.70 18.08 -4.92
N PHE A 47 1.04 17.20 -4.17
CA PHE A 47 0.95 17.35 -2.72
C PHE A 47 2.31 17.14 -2.04
N LEU A 48 3.13 16.24 -2.56
CA LEU A 48 4.48 15.98 -2.08
C LEU A 48 5.41 17.15 -2.41
N GLU A 49 5.39 17.63 -3.66
CA GLU A 49 6.12 18.82 -4.11
C GLU A 49 5.80 20.03 -3.25
N SER A 50 4.50 20.30 -3.04
CA SER A 50 4.04 21.41 -2.21
C SER A 50 4.52 21.29 -0.76
N ALA A 51 4.46 20.09 -0.17
CA ALA A 51 4.92 19.87 1.20
C ALA A 51 6.43 20.09 1.35
N ILE A 52 7.24 19.52 0.45
CA ILE A 52 8.70 19.67 0.48
C ILE A 52 9.09 21.15 0.26
N SER A 53 8.50 21.82 -0.75
CA SER A 53 8.75 23.23 -1.01
C SER A 53 8.46 24.10 0.21
N LYS A 54 7.30 23.88 0.85
CA LYS A 54 6.92 24.67 2.02
C LYS A 54 7.84 24.44 3.21
N ILE A 55 8.27 23.19 3.45
CA ILE A 55 9.25 22.88 4.49
C ILE A 55 10.59 23.55 4.19
N ALA A 56 11.04 23.54 2.93
CA ALA A 56 12.28 24.17 2.51
C ALA A 56 12.25 25.71 2.68
N GLU A 57 11.11 26.35 2.42
CA GLU A 57 10.93 27.80 2.62
C GLU A 57 10.99 28.20 4.11
N LEU A 58 10.42 27.40 5.00
CA LEU A 58 10.23 27.73 6.41
C LEU A 58 11.38 27.27 7.30
N ASN A 59 12.23 26.38 6.81
CA ASN A 59 13.30 25.78 7.59
C ASN A 59 14.69 26.07 7.02
N ASN A 60 15.53 26.68 7.86
CA ASN A 60 16.94 26.97 7.56
C ASN A 60 17.91 26.00 8.29
N LYS A 61 17.40 24.95 8.94
CA LYS A 61 18.18 24.00 9.72
C LYS A 61 18.27 22.64 9.02
N ASP A 62 19.23 21.83 9.45
CA ASP A 62 19.42 20.47 9.00
C ASP A 62 18.42 19.52 9.67
N ILE A 63 17.15 19.58 9.27
CA ILE A 63 16.09 18.64 9.71
C ILE A 63 16.09 17.35 8.87
N ILE A 64 15.49 16.31 9.41
CA ILE A 64 15.24 15.07 8.68
C ILE A 64 13.86 15.18 8.03
N ILE A 65 13.81 15.15 6.71
CA ILE A 65 12.56 15.06 5.95
C ILE A 65 12.35 13.60 5.57
N THR A 66 11.27 13.01 6.07
CA THR A 66 10.95 11.60 5.89
C THR A 66 9.65 11.43 5.12
N VAL A 67 9.68 10.83 3.96
CA VAL A 67 8.50 10.54 3.14
C VAL A 67 7.93 9.18 3.56
N LYS A 68 6.68 9.18 4.07
CA LYS A 68 5.89 7.97 4.32
C LYS A 68 4.93 7.64 3.18
N SER A 69 4.57 8.63 2.38
CA SER A 69 3.73 8.43 1.20
C SER A 69 4.35 7.45 0.22
N THR A 70 3.53 6.59 -0.38
CA THR A 70 3.98 5.65 -1.41
C THR A 70 4.15 6.38 -2.73
N ILE A 71 5.38 6.46 -3.21
CA ILE A 71 5.73 7.03 -4.52
C ILE A 71 6.63 6.08 -5.29
N PRO A 72 6.61 6.11 -6.63
CA PRO A 72 7.50 5.29 -7.46
C PRO A 72 8.98 5.53 -7.16
N PRO A 73 9.82 4.47 -7.26
CA PRO A 73 11.26 4.66 -7.36
C PRO A 73 11.58 5.68 -8.45
N TYR A 74 12.53 6.55 -8.25
CA TYR A 74 12.94 7.65 -9.15
C TYR A 74 12.02 8.88 -9.17
N GLU A 75 10.76 8.77 -8.75
CA GLU A 75 9.85 9.93 -8.77
C GLU A 75 10.30 11.04 -7.82
N ILE A 76 10.99 10.70 -6.74
CA ILE A 76 11.55 11.70 -5.83
C ILE A 76 12.62 12.57 -6.50
N GLU A 77 13.39 12.03 -7.43
CA GLU A 77 14.36 12.81 -8.21
C GLU A 77 13.64 13.86 -9.05
N ASN A 78 12.55 13.48 -9.74
CA ASN A 78 11.72 14.40 -10.50
C ASN A 78 11.12 15.49 -9.61
N VAL A 79 10.53 15.09 -8.47
CA VAL A 79 9.98 16.02 -7.47
C VAL A 79 11.04 17.02 -7.01
N CYS A 80 12.20 16.54 -6.60
CA CYS A 80 13.28 17.41 -6.11
C CYS A 80 13.84 18.33 -7.20
N ASN A 81 14.00 17.83 -8.42
CA ASN A 81 14.46 18.64 -9.55
C ASN A 81 13.46 19.77 -9.89
N ASN A 82 12.15 19.48 -9.86
CA ASN A 82 11.10 20.46 -10.13
C ASN A 82 11.11 21.64 -9.16
N ILE A 83 11.46 21.39 -7.89
CA ILE A 83 11.45 22.40 -6.83
C ILE A 83 12.84 22.90 -6.44
N GLY A 84 13.91 22.40 -7.07
CA GLY A 84 15.29 22.77 -6.77
C GLY A 84 15.78 22.32 -5.39
N PHE A 85 15.32 21.14 -4.91
CA PHE A 85 15.66 20.59 -3.60
C PHE A 85 16.67 19.43 -3.73
N ASP A 86 17.59 19.29 -2.77
CA ASP A 86 18.55 18.19 -2.76
C ASP A 86 17.88 16.88 -2.26
N GLN A 87 17.70 15.92 -3.15
CA GLN A 87 17.13 14.61 -2.82
C GLN A 87 17.90 13.83 -1.76
N ASN A 88 19.22 14.08 -1.58
CA ASN A 88 20.04 13.44 -0.56
C ASN A 88 19.62 13.81 0.88
N LEU A 89 18.83 14.87 1.03
CA LEU A 89 18.28 15.29 2.32
C LEU A 89 16.99 14.57 2.70
N ILE A 90 16.42 13.79 1.78
CA ILE A 90 15.18 13.06 1.99
C ILE A 90 15.47 11.63 2.41
N THR A 91 14.73 11.17 3.41
CA THR A 91 14.65 9.78 3.83
C THR A 91 13.27 9.22 3.53
N PHE A 92 13.15 7.89 3.51
CA PHE A 92 11.90 7.16 3.28
C PHE A 92 11.59 6.25 4.45
N ASN A 93 10.33 6.22 4.83
CA ASN A 93 9.81 5.28 5.81
C ASN A 93 8.42 4.81 5.35
N PRO A 94 8.35 3.92 4.35
CA PRO A 94 7.07 3.43 3.86
C PRO A 94 6.30 2.73 4.98
N GLU A 95 4.97 2.86 4.93
CA GLU A 95 4.06 2.21 5.86
C GLU A 95 3.55 0.87 5.30
N PHE A 96 3.19 -0.08 6.18
CA PHE A 96 2.62 -1.38 5.84
C PHE A 96 1.34 -1.64 6.63
N LEU A 97 0.58 -0.58 6.90
CA LEU A 97 -0.62 -0.60 7.73
C LEU A 97 -1.80 -1.20 6.96
N ARG A 98 -2.57 -2.02 7.63
CA ARG A 98 -3.81 -2.57 7.07
C ARG A 98 -4.99 -1.71 7.50
N GLU A 99 -5.82 -1.36 6.57
CA GLU A 99 -7.07 -0.70 6.87
C GLU A 99 -7.92 -1.56 7.81
N GLY A 100 -8.58 -0.94 8.78
CA GLY A 100 -9.27 -1.63 9.88
C GLY A 100 -8.39 -1.96 11.09
N SER A 101 -7.08 -2.19 10.91
CA SER A 101 -6.14 -2.51 12.01
C SER A 101 -4.91 -1.60 12.07
N ALA A 102 -4.93 -0.44 11.39
CA ALA A 102 -3.77 0.42 11.18
C ALA A 102 -3.05 0.85 12.48
N VAL A 103 -3.79 1.12 13.56
CA VAL A 103 -3.19 1.49 14.85
C VAL A 103 -2.47 0.30 15.47
N TYR A 104 -3.07 -0.88 15.44
CA TYR A 104 -2.42 -2.09 15.93
C TYR A 104 -1.15 -2.39 15.14
N ASP A 105 -1.23 -2.35 13.80
CA ASP A 105 -0.10 -2.61 12.90
C ASP A 105 1.03 -1.59 13.07
N PHE A 106 0.70 -0.34 13.42
CA PHE A 106 1.70 0.68 13.69
C PHE A 106 2.53 0.37 14.93
N PHE A 107 1.88 -0.05 16.02
CA PHE A 107 2.56 -0.37 17.28
C PHE A 107 3.13 -1.79 17.32
N ASN A 108 2.73 -2.67 16.40
CA ASN A 108 3.20 -4.05 16.30
C ASN A 108 3.61 -4.36 14.85
N PRO A 109 4.57 -3.64 14.28
CA PRO A 109 4.96 -3.83 12.89
C PRO A 109 5.79 -5.11 12.72
N ASP A 110 5.54 -5.86 11.64
CA ASP A 110 6.39 -7.00 11.27
C ASP A 110 7.82 -6.56 10.92
N ARG A 111 7.98 -5.36 10.41
CA ARG A 111 9.26 -4.72 10.06
C ARG A 111 9.08 -3.20 9.92
N ILE A 112 10.19 -2.49 10.09
CA ILE A 112 10.31 -1.06 9.82
C ILE A 112 11.35 -0.90 8.71
N VAL A 113 11.02 -0.17 7.64
CA VAL A 113 11.93 0.06 6.52
C VAL A 113 12.32 1.54 6.51
N LEU A 114 13.62 1.81 6.50
CA LEU A 114 14.20 3.14 6.45
C LEU A 114 15.12 3.24 5.24
N GLY A 115 14.78 4.12 4.29
CA GLY A 115 15.58 4.37 3.09
C GLY A 115 16.24 5.73 3.14
N GLY A 116 17.54 5.82 2.89
CA GLY A 116 18.23 7.09 2.85
C GLY A 116 19.65 6.97 2.29
N LEU A 117 20.16 8.05 1.72
CA LEU A 117 21.55 8.15 1.25
C LEU A 117 22.47 8.74 2.33
N ASN A 118 21.91 9.48 3.28
CA ASN A 118 22.64 10.06 4.39
C ASN A 118 22.53 9.16 5.63
N THR A 119 23.63 8.53 6.01
CA THR A 119 23.71 7.59 7.12
C THR A 119 23.33 8.22 8.46
N ASP A 120 23.81 9.44 8.74
CA ASP A 120 23.56 10.12 10.01
C ASP A 120 22.07 10.42 10.19
N LYS A 121 21.39 10.86 9.11
CA LYS A 121 19.94 11.09 9.13
C LYS A 121 19.17 9.79 9.31
N THR A 122 19.61 8.73 8.64
CA THR A 122 18.95 7.42 8.74
C THR A 122 19.12 6.80 10.12
N ASP A 123 20.29 6.92 10.74
CA ASP A 123 20.54 6.45 12.11
C ASP A 123 19.76 7.25 13.15
N LYS A 124 19.65 8.57 12.97
CA LYS A 124 18.81 9.40 13.82
C LYS A 124 17.32 9.01 13.66
N LEU A 125 16.85 8.78 12.44
CA LEU A 125 15.50 8.30 12.20
C LEU A 125 15.27 6.91 12.85
N LYS A 126 16.24 5.99 12.77
CA LYS A 126 16.20 4.69 13.44
C LYS A 126 16.00 4.81 14.94
N SER A 127 16.62 5.81 15.56
CA SER A 127 16.51 6.00 17.01
C SER A 127 15.08 6.27 17.51
N LEU A 128 14.20 6.78 16.64
CA LEU A 128 12.78 6.98 16.95
C LEU A 128 12.00 5.67 17.10
N TYR A 129 12.53 4.59 16.53
CA TYR A 129 11.91 3.25 16.52
C TYR A 129 12.55 2.28 17.51
N LYS A 130 13.44 2.75 18.40
CA LYS A 130 14.20 1.91 19.34
C LYS A 130 13.35 1.06 20.29
N ASP A 131 12.13 1.53 20.60
CA ASP A 131 11.22 0.88 21.54
C ASP A 131 10.21 -0.05 20.82
N PHE A 132 10.30 -0.19 19.51
CA PHE A 132 9.48 -1.12 18.73
C PHE A 132 10.15 -2.50 18.70
N ASP A 133 9.38 -3.54 18.97
CA ASP A 133 9.81 -4.93 18.83
C ASP A 133 9.65 -5.40 17.38
N ALA A 134 10.53 -4.90 16.50
CA ALA A 134 10.49 -5.19 15.08
C ALA A 134 11.87 -5.09 14.45
N GLU A 135 12.10 -5.89 13.41
CA GLU A 135 13.30 -5.77 12.58
C GLU A 135 13.33 -4.44 11.84
N ILE A 136 14.44 -3.70 11.93
CA ILE A 136 14.63 -2.43 11.24
C ILE A 136 15.57 -2.65 10.05
N ILE A 137 15.04 -2.52 8.85
CA ILE A 137 15.78 -2.64 7.60
C ILE A 137 16.23 -1.25 7.17
N ILE A 138 17.54 -1.01 7.16
CA ILE A 138 18.15 0.21 6.62
C ILE A 138 18.64 -0.09 5.20
N THR A 139 18.25 0.75 4.25
CA THR A 139 18.59 0.56 2.83
C THR A 139 18.64 1.91 2.10
N ASP A 140 18.91 1.88 0.79
CA ASP A 140 18.81 3.05 -0.07
C ASP A 140 17.35 3.44 -0.37
N PRO A 141 17.08 4.66 -0.87
CA PRO A 141 15.73 5.14 -1.17
C PRO A 141 14.97 4.26 -2.16
N ILE A 142 15.62 3.82 -3.24
CA ILE A 142 15.00 3.01 -4.30
C ILE A 142 14.56 1.66 -3.74
N SER A 143 15.45 0.98 -3.02
CA SER A 143 15.16 -0.31 -2.39
C SER A 143 14.01 -0.21 -1.39
N SER A 144 13.95 0.86 -0.57
CA SER A 144 12.88 1.06 0.39
C SER A 144 11.51 1.20 -0.27
N GLN A 145 11.45 1.92 -1.39
CA GLN A 145 10.23 2.08 -2.19
C GLN A 145 9.83 0.77 -2.88
N LEU A 146 10.79 0.05 -3.47
CA LEU A 146 10.53 -1.25 -4.08
C LEU A 146 10.02 -2.29 -3.07
N ILE A 147 10.52 -2.29 -1.84
CA ILE A 147 9.99 -3.16 -0.77
C ILE A 147 8.50 -2.90 -0.58
N LYS A 148 8.06 -1.64 -0.56
CA LYS A 148 6.63 -1.29 -0.44
C LYS A 148 5.83 -1.77 -1.64
N TYR A 149 6.27 -1.44 -2.85
CA TYR A 149 5.56 -1.80 -4.08
C TYR A 149 5.49 -3.32 -4.29
N LEU A 150 6.58 -4.04 -4.07
CA LEU A 150 6.60 -5.49 -4.22
C LEU A 150 5.77 -6.20 -3.15
N SER A 151 5.73 -5.68 -1.93
CA SER A 151 4.81 -6.20 -0.90
C SER A 151 3.35 -6.04 -1.34
N ASN A 152 2.98 -4.85 -1.84
CA ASN A 152 1.63 -4.56 -2.32
C ASN A 152 1.31 -5.19 -3.69
N THR A 153 2.28 -5.78 -4.37
CA THR A 153 2.12 -6.60 -5.58
C THR A 153 1.97 -8.08 -5.23
N TYR A 154 2.78 -8.57 -4.29
CA TYR A 154 2.77 -9.98 -3.89
C TYR A 154 1.45 -10.41 -3.24
N LEU A 155 0.89 -9.57 -2.38
CA LEU A 155 -0.35 -9.89 -1.69
C LEU A 155 -1.54 -10.11 -2.64
N PRO A 156 -1.87 -9.19 -3.58
CA PRO A 156 -2.93 -9.42 -4.55
C PRO A 156 -2.60 -10.53 -5.56
N MET A 157 -1.32 -10.82 -5.84
CA MET A 157 -0.94 -11.99 -6.61
C MET A 157 -1.37 -13.29 -5.90
N ARG A 158 -1.12 -13.41 -4.58
CA ARG A 158 -1.57 -14.56 -3.79
C ARG A 158 -3.09 -14.70 -3.80
N LEU A 159 -3.83 -13.60 -3.64
CA LEU A 159 -5.29 -13.60 -3.71
C LEU A 159 -5.78 -14.04 -5.11
N SER A 160 -5.16 -13.54 -6.18
CA SER A 160 -5.49 -13.96 -7.55
C SER A 160 -5.21 -15.43 -7.78
N PHE A 161 -4.10 -15.97 -7.27
CA PHE A 161 -3.79 -17.39 -7.33
C PHE A 161 -4.89 -18.24 -6.65
N VAL A 162 -5.32 -17.85 -5.44
CA VAL A 162 -6.38 -18.56 -4.71
C VAL A 162 -7.72 -18.49 -5.45
N ASN A 163 -8.02 -17.33 -6.04
CA ASN A 163 -9.21 -17.15 -6.86
C ASN A 163 -9.17 -18.00 -8.14
N GLU A 164 -8.02 -18.16 -8.77
CA GLU A 164 -7.85 -19.10 -9.90
C GLU A 164 -7.95 -20.56 -9.45
N ALA A 165 -7.38 -20.91 -8.30
CA ALA A 165 -7.56 -22.24 -7.71
C ALA A 165 -9.03 -22.56 -7.44
N THR A 166 -9.85 -21.55 -7.07
CA THR A 166 -11.30 -21.69 -6.92
C THR A 166 -11.97 -22.09 -8.24
N ARG A 167 -11.62 -21.41 -9.35
CA ARG A 167 -12.14 -21.75 -10.68
C ARG A 167 -11.73 -23.16 -11.11
N LEU A 168 -10.45 -23.50 -10.91
CA LEU A 168 -9.91 -24.81 -11.24
C LEU A 168 -10.56 -25.93 -10.43
N SER A 169 -10.74 -25.73 -9.10
CA SER A 169 -11.39 -26.71 -8.23
C SER A 169 -12.84 -26.94 -8.67
N LYS A 170 -13.58 -25.89 -8.99
CA LYS A 170 -14.95 -26.03 -9.48
C LYS A 170 -15.00 -26.76 -10.81
N TYR A 171 -14.11 -26.46 -11.75
CA TYR A 171 -14.05 -27.13 -13.04
C TYR A 171 -13.73 -28.63 -12.92
N SER A 172 -12.80 -29.00 -12.04
CA SER A 172 -12.37 -30.39 -11.82
C SER A 172 -13.27 -31.19 -10.88
N GLY A 173 -14.25 -30.55 -10.20
CA GLY A 173 -15.07 -31.19 -9.16
C GLY A 173 -14.34 -31.40 -7.82
N ALA A 174 -13.18 -30.78 -7.61
CA ALA A 174 -12.43 -30.90 -6.38
C ALA A 174 -13.05 -30.09 -5.23
N ASN A 175 -12.85 -30.56 -3.98
CA ASN A 175 -13.19 -29.78 -2.79
C ASN A 175 -12.14 -28.67 -2.60
N LEU A 176 -12.54 -27.43 -2.82
CA LEU A 176 -11.68 -26.27 -2.70
C LEU A 176 -11.03 -26.14 -1.30
N GLN A 177 -11.78 -26.42 -0.24
CA GLN A 177 -11.27 -26.29 1.14
C GLN A 177 -10.12 -27.27 1.39
N ASP A 178 -10.25 -28.51 0.92
CA ASP A 178 -9.21 -29.51 1.05
C ASP A 178 -7.99 -29.16 0.20
N VAL A 179 -8.21 -28.63 -1.02
CA VAL A 179 -7.11 -28.17 -1.89
C VAL A 179 -6.33 -27.05 -1.23
N LEU A 180 -7.00 -25.98 -0.78
CA LEU A 180 -6.34 -24.84 -0.15
C LEU A 180 -5.65 -25.23 1.16
N LYS A 181 -6.27 -26.09 1.97
CA LYS A 181 -5.67 -26.62 3.19
C LYS A 181 -4.42 -27.43 2.89
N GLY A 182 -4.49 -28.34 1.91
CA GLY A 182 -3.36 -29.17 1.52
C GLY A 182 -2.17 -28.36 1.00
N VAL A 183 -2.42 -27.36 0.12
CA VAL A 183 -1.41 -26.47 -0.40
C VAL A 183 -0.82 -25.58 0.72
N GLY A 184 -1.68 -25.05 1.61
CA GLY A 184 -1.27 -24.17 2.70
C GLY A 184 -0.48 -24.84 3.82
N PHE A 185 -0.50 -26.18 3.93
CA PHE A 185 0.32 -26.92 4.89
C PHE A 185 1.79 -26.99 4.52
N ASP A 186 2.17 -26.72 3.28
CA ASP A 186 3.59 -26.58 2.95
C ASP A 186 4.12 -25.28 3.59
N ASN A 187 5.11 -25.42 4.48
CA ASN A 187 5.71 -24.29 5.22
C ASN A 187 6.34 -23.23 4.31
N ARG A 188 6.71 -23.56 3.07
CA ARG A 188 7.23 -22.62 2.07
C ARG A 188 6.12 -21.74 1.49
N ILE A 189 4.87 -22.17 1.60
CA ILE A 189 3.69 -21.49 1.06
C ILE A 189 2.91 -20.79 2.19
N GLY A 190 2.49 -21.54 3.20
CA GLY A 190 1.67 -21.06 4.31
C GLY A 190 0.24 -20.72 3.90
N SER A 191 -0.64 -20.58 4.90
CA SER A 191 -2.08 -20.35 4.71
C SER A 191 -2.50 -18.88 4.72
N HIS A 192 -1.58 -17.95 4.92
CA HIS A 192 -1.89 -16.52 4.91
C HIS A 192 -2.37 -16.07 3.53
N TYR A 193 -3.43 -15.26 3.49
CA TYR A 193 -4.08 -14.81 2.24
C TYR A 193 -4.65 -15.96 1.37
N PHE A 194 -4.96 -17.11 1.96
CA PHE A 194 -5.60 -18.25 1.28
C PHE A 194 -7.12 -18.28 1.47
N ARG A 195 -7.76 -17.11 1.38
CA ARG A 195 -9.23 -16.99 1.42
C ARG A 195 -9.73 -16.58 0.04
N PRO A 196 -10.55 -17.40 -0.63
CA PRO A 196 -11.19 -17.02 -1.88
C PRO A 196 -12.16 -15.85 -1.64
N SER A 197 -12.26 -14.98 -2.63
CA SER A 197 -13.15 -13.83 -2.63
C SER A 197 -13.70 -13.58 -4.02
N PRO A 198 -14.76 -12.79 -4.20
CA PRO A 198 -15.26 -12.43 -5.54
C PRO A 198 -14.21 -11.71 -6.39
N SER A 199 -13.43 -10.85 -5.78
CA SER A 199 -12.18 -10.26 -6.25
C SER A 199 -11.54 -9.49 -5.09
N TRP A 200 -10.31 -9.02 -5.27
CA TRP A 200 -9.71 -8.07 -4.34
C TRP A 200 -9.91 -6.63 -4.83
N GLY A 201 -9.92 -5.69 -3.89
CA GLY A 201 -10.16 -4.27 -4.14
C GLY A 201 -9.40 -3.39 -3.16
N GLY A 202 -10.03 -2.31 -2.73
CA GLY A 202 -9.46 -1.31 -1.83
C GLY A 202 -8.70 -0.21 -2.57
N SER A 203 -8.06 0.66 -1.80
CA SER A 203 -7.38 1.85 -2.32
C SER A 203 -5.93 1.60 -2.74
N CYS A 204 -5.24 0.65 -2.11
CA CYS A 204 -3.79 0.47 -2.25
C CYS A 204 -3.43 -0.48 -3.39
N PHE A 205 -3.95 -1.72 -3.39
CA PHE A 205 -3.55 -2.74 -4.35
C PHE A 205 -3.76 -2.34 -5.81
N PRO A 206 -4.96 -1.84 -6.21
CA PRO A 206 -5.16 -1.43 -7.59
C PRO A 206 -4.22 -0.30 -8.01
N LYS A 207 -4.05 0.70 -7.13
CA LYS A 207 -3.19 1.85 -7.39
C LYS A 207 -1.74 1.43 -7.59
N ASP A 208 -1.17 0.70 -6.62
CA ASP A 208 0.25 0.34 -6.63
C ASP A 208 0.59 -0.65 -7.76
N LEU A 209 -0.33 -1.55 -8.12
CA LEU A 209 -0.15 -2.43 -9.28
C LEU A 209 -0.15 -1.67 -10.62
N VAL A 210 -1.00 -0.65 -10.77
CA VAL A 210 -0.98 0.22 -11.95
C VAL A 210 0.36 0.92 -12.06
N GLU A 211 0.87 1.46 -10.94
CA GLU A 211 2.16 2.13 -10.90
C GLU A 211 3.31 1.18 -11.25
N VAL A 212 3.39 -0.02 -10.64
CA VAL A 212 4.42 -1.01 -10.96
C VAL A 212 4.40 -1.38 -12.44
N ASN A 213 3.21 -1.53 -13.03
CA ASN A 213 3.08 -1.80 -14.45
C ASN A 213 3.54 -0.62 -15.33
N ASN A 214 3.45 0.61 -14.83
CA ASN A 214 3.87 1.79 -15.57
C ASN A 214 5.37 2.06 -15.47
N PHE A 215 6.04 1.71 -14.35
CA PHE A 215 7.49 1.89 -14.18
C PHE A 215 8.32 1.35 -15.33
N TYR A 216 7.83 0.34 -16.00
CA TYR A 216 8.59 -0.43 -16.98
C TYR A 216 8.04 -0.32 -18.39
N LYS A 217 6.97 0.48 -18.61
CA LYS A 217 6.40 0.65 -19.96
C LYS A 217 7.33 1.36 -20.93
N ASP A 218 8.20 2.23 -20.42
CA ASP A 218 9.14 3.01 -21.23
C ASP A 218 10.50 2.31 -21.38
N GLY A 219 10.66 1.11 -20.82
CA GLY A 219 11.86 0.28 -20.88
C GLY A 219 11.59 -1.11 -21.46
N ASP A 220 12.66 -1.81 -21.84
CA ASP A 220 12.60 -3.18 -22.39
C ASP A 220 12.28 -4.26 -21.32
N LEU A 221 11.84 -3.87 -20.11
CA LEU A 221 11.56 -4.81 -19.04
C LEU A 221 10.16 -5.39 -19.15
N ASN A 222 10.07 -6.68 -19.43
CA ASN A 222 8.81 -7.42 -19.49
C ASN A 222 8.57 -8.19 -18.19
N LEU A 223 7.48 -7.89 -17.49
CA LEU A 223 7.07 -8.51 -16.23
C LEU A 223 5.70 -9.22 -16.37
N PRO A 224 5.62 -10.34 -17.11
CA PRO A 224 4.35 -10.96 -17.47
C PRO A 224 3.53 -11.43 -16.26
N LEU A 225 4.15 -11.86 -15.16
CA LEU A 225 3.44 -12.22 -13.95
C LEU A 225 2.73 -11.00 -13.35
N ILE A 226 3.46 -9.93 -13.10
CA ILE A 226 2.95 -8.72 -12.47
C ILE A 226 1.87 -8.06 -13.35
N SER A 227 2.11 -7.95 -14.65
CA SER A 227 1.19 -7.31 -15.58
C SER A 227 -0.15 -8.04 -15.74
N ASN A 228 -0.21 -9.33 -15.41
CA ASN A 228 -1.44 -10.12 -15.51
C ASN A 228 -2.23 -10.21 -14.18
N ILE A 229 -1.73 -9.70 -13.05
CA ILE A 229 -2.43 -9.78 -11.75
C ILE A 229 -3.79 -9.09 -11.81
N ILE A 230 -3.86 -7.85 -12.32
CA ILE A 230 -5.12 -7.09 -12.47
C ILE A 230 -6.07 -7.82 -13.42
N LYS A 231 -5.55 -8.34 -14.53
CA LYS A 231 -6.36 -9.10 -15.49
C LYS A 231 -6.96 -10.34 -14.83
N SER A 232 -6.16 -11.12 -14.11
CA SER A 232 -6.63 -12.30 -13.38
C SER A 232 -7.75 -11.97 -12.38
N ASN A 233 -7.62 -10.84 -11.66
CA ASN A 233 -8.64 -10.37 -10.73
C ASN A 233 -9.97 -10.03 -11.44
N ASN A 234 -9.89 -9.29 -12.54
CA ASN A 234 -11.07 -8.89 -13.32
C ASN A 234 -11.77 -10.12 -13.95
N GLU A 235 -11.02 -11.06 -14.47
CA GLU A 235 -11.54 -12.32 -15.00
C GLU A 235 -12.25 -13.14 -13.91
N HIS A 236 -11.72 -13.14 -12.68
CA HIS A 236 -12.36 -13.84 -11.58
C HIS A 236 -13.65 -13.13 -11.11
N LEU A 237 -13.69 -11.81 -11.09
CA LEU A 237 -14.91 -11.06 -10.80
C LEU A 237 -16.00 -11.38 -11.84
N ASN A 238 -15.66 -11.32 -13.12
CA ASN A 238 -16.59 -11.68 -14.20
C ASN A 238 -17.11 -13.12 -14.06
N TRP A 239 -16.22 -14.07 -13.76
CA TRP A 239 -16.61 -15.44 -13.51
C TRP A 239 -17.56 -15.56 -12.31
N THR A 240 -17.31 -14.84 -11.21
CA THR A 240 -18.17 -14.84 -10.02
C THR A 240 -19.58 -14.33 -10.35
N VAL A 241 -19.67 -13.22 -11.09
CA VAL A 241 -20.97 -12.70 -11.58
C VAL A 241 -21.70 -13.71 -12.45
N GLN A 242 -21.01 -14.40 -13.35
CA GLN A 242 -21.61 -15.47 -14.17
C GLN A 242 -22.12 -16.62 -13.30
N GLN A 243 -21.39 -17.03 -12.24
CA GLN A 243 -21.88 -18.06 -11.32
C GLN A 243 -23.17 -17.61 -10.58
N MET A 244 -23.26 -16.37 -10.17
CA MET A 244 -24.47 -15.82 -9.53
C MET A 244 -25.66 -15.84 -10.52
N LEU A 245 -25.44 -15.46 -11.76
CA LEU A 245 -26.47 -15.46 -12.80
C LEU A 245 -26.95 -16.89 -13.12
N MET A 246 -26.04 -17.86 -13.21
CA MET A 246 -26.38 -19.27 -13.39
C MET A 246 -27.24 -19.76 -12.22
N LEU A 247 -26.83 -19.52 -10.98
CA LEU A 247 -27.61 -19.90 -9.78
C LEU A 247 -29.01 -19.27 -9.78
N LYS A 248 -29.12 -18.01 -10.20
CA LYS A 248 -30.41 -17.31 -10.32
C LYS A 248 -31.32 -18.00 -11.33
N ASN A 249 -30.81 -18.34 -12.50
CA ASN A 249 -31.57 -18.94 -13.58
C ASN A 249 -31.96 -20.40 -13.27
N ASP A 250 -31.03 -21.21 -12.80
CA ASP A 250 -31.24 -22.63 -12.46
C ASP A 250 -32.29 -22.84 -11.36
N ASN A 251 -32.41 -21.85 -10.46
CA ASN A 251 -33.37 -21.91 -9.36
C ASN A 251 -34.60 -21.00 -9.59
N ASN A 252 -34.75 -20.40 -10.78
CA ASN A 252 -35.85 -19.47 -11.10
C ASN A 252 -36.02 -18.32 -10.09
N LEU A 253 -34.91 -17.79 -9.58
CA LEU A 253 -34.92 -16.70 -8.59
C LEU A 253 -35.23 -15.35 -9.25
N ASN A 254 -36.11 -14.57 -8.66
CA ASN A 254 -36.43 -13.25 -9.15
C ASN A 254 -35.38 -12.19 -8.78
N LYS A 255 -34.71 -12.37 -7.62
CA LYS A 255 -33.77 -11.39 -7.05
C LYS A 255 -32.57 -12.09 -6.41
N ILE A 256 -31.45 -11.39 -6.44
CA ILE A 256 -30.25 -11.70 -5.64
C ILE A 256 -30.00 -10.48 -4.74
N TYR A 257 -29.74 -10.73 -3.47
CA TYR A 257 -29.36 -9.71 -2.51
C TYR A 257 -27.86 -9.88 -2.19
N LEU A 258 -27.10 -8.79 -2.36
CA LEU A 258 -25.71 -8.69 -1.93
C LEU A 258 -25.69 -8.01 -0.56
N VAL A 259 -24.98 -8.60 0.40
CA VAL A 259 -24.86 -8.08 1.76
C VAL A 259 -23.41 -7.75 2.04
N GLY A 260 -23.15 -6.49 2.44
CA GLY A 260 -21.81 -5.96 2.61
C GLY A 260 -21.30 -5.28 1.34
N ALA A 261 -21.02 -3.97 1.43
CA ALA A 261 -20.55 -3.16 0.31
C ALA A 261 -19.06 -2.81 0.40
N ALA A 262 -18.42 -2.97 1.57
CA ALA A 262 -17.00 -2.72 1.74
C ALA A 262 -16.15 -3.74 0.96
N PHE A 263 -14.94 -3.34 0.57
CA PHE A 263 -14.05 -4.25 -0.19
C PHE A 263 -13.50 -5.41 0.64
N LYS A 264 -13.54 -5.31 1.97
CA LYS A 264 -13.18 -6.37 2.94
C LYS A 264 -13.91 -6.17 4.27
N GLU A 265 -13.76 -7.13 5.19
CA GLU A 265 -14.24 -7.06 6.56
C GLU A 265 -13.53 -5.95 7.38
N ASP A 266 -14.19 -5.45 8.41
CA ASP A 266 -13.68 -4.47 9.39
C ASP A 266 -13.30 -3.10 8.81
N THR A 267 -13.92 -2.68 7.71
CA THR A 267 -13.77 -1.35 7.12
C THR A 267 -15.09 -0.87 6.49
N ASP A 268 -15.24 0.43 6.33
CA ASP A 268 -16.31 1.07 5.58
C ASP A 268 -15.85 1.55 4.18
N ASP A 269 -14.61 1.20 3.77
CA ASP A 269 -14.07 1.61 2.47
C ASP A 269 -14.74 0.86 1.31
N LEU A 270 -15.35 1.66 0.42
CA LEU A 270 -16.06 1.18 -0.77
C LEU A 270 -15.21 1.20 -2.04
N ARG A 271 -13.97 1.74 -1.97
CA ARG A 271 -13.13 1.92 -3.16
C ARG A 271 -12.76 0.58 -3.78
N ASN A 272 -13.06 0.47 -5.08
CA ASN A 272 -12.84 -0.77 -5.85
C ASN A 272 -13.45 -2.01 -5.18
N SER A 273 -14.57 -1.84 -4.47
CA SER A 273 -15.28 -2.97 -3.90
C SER A 273 -15.88 -3.85 -5.00
N PRO A 274 -15.70 -5.18 -4.93
CA PRO A 274 -16.30 -6.10 -5.90
C PRO A 274 -17.83 -6.14 -5.84
N THR A 275 -18.45 -5.60 -4.79
CA THR A 275 -19.90 -5.57 -4.62
C THR A 275 -20.54 -4.44 -5.43
N LEU A 276 -19.81 -3.36 -5.70
CA LEU A 276 -20.27 -2.20 -6.46
C LEU A 276 -19.97 -2.33 -7.95
#